data_736871a98e1c9742110ac5ede140f14c
#
_entry.id   736871a98e1c9742110ac5ede140f14c
#
_cell.length_a   1.000
_cell.length_b   1.000
_cell.length_c   1.000
_cell.angle_alpha   90.00
_cell.angle_beta   90.00
_cell.angle_gamma   90.00
#
_symmetry.space_group_name_H-M   'P 1'
#
loop_
_entity.id
_entity.type
_entity.pdbx_description
1 polymer ?
#
loop_
_entity_poly.entity_id
_entity_poly.type
_entity_poly.pdbx_seq_one_letter_code
_entity_poly.pdbx_strand_id
1 'polypeptide(L)'
;MSNQLEKVQELIALREKARLGGGEKAIAKQHERGKYTARERIAQLLDEGSFEELDMFVQHRCTNFGQDKKHYLGDGVVTGYGTIDGRLVYVFAQDFTVFGGSLSEAMAMKICKVMDMAMKMGAPVIGLNDSGGARIQEGINALAGYAEIFERNILASGVIPQISAILGPCAGGAVYSPALTDFTIMTKGISYMFLTGPKVVKTVTGEDVTQEELGGATMHSSKSGVAHFATEDGEEALTLIRKLLSFIPQNNLEEAPLLKCNDPIDRLEDSLNDIVPDSPNKAYDMYEVIGAIIDNGEFLEVQRDYAKNIIIGFARFNGQSVGIVANQPKYLAGVLDCNASRKAARFVRFCDAFNIPLVTLVDVPGFLPGTGQEYNAVILHGAKLLYAYGEATVPKVTVTLRKSYGGSHIVMSCKQLRGDMNYAWPTAEIAVMGAAGAAEVLYAREAKEQADPAAFIAEKEKEYTDLFCNPYNAAKYGYIDDVIEPRNTRFRIIRALQQLATKKLTNPAKKHGNIPL
;
A
#
# COMPACT_ATOMS: atom_id res chain seq x y z
N MET A 1 50.63 -9.47 -27.52
CA MET A 1 49.63 -10.10 -26.59
C MET A 1 48.93 -11.23 -27.32
N SER A 2 48.39 -12.23 -26.63
CA SER A 2 47.57 -13.24 -27.33
C SER A 2 46.27 -12.58 -27.82
N ASN A 3 45.71 -13.00 -28.96
CA ASN A 3 44.44 -12.53 -29.51
C ASN A 3 43.28 -12.61 -28.48
N GLN A 4 43.36 -13.56 -27.56
CA GLN A 4 42.38 -13.68 -26.46
C GLN A 4 42.50 -12.56 -25.43
N LEU A 5 43.71 -12.14 -25.08
CA LEU A 5 43.93 -11.05 -24.10
C LEU A 5 43.45 -9.70 -24.67
N GLU A 6 43.66 -9.47 -25.96
CA GLU A 6 43.16 -8.27 -26.65
C GLU A 6 41.61 -8.21 -26.61
N LYS A 7 40.93 -9.34 -26.88
CA LYS A 7 39.47 -9.43 -26.79
C LYS A 7 38.95 -9.21 -25.36
N VAL A 8 39.66 -9.67 -24.34
CA VAL A 8 39.28 -9.41 -22.94
C VAL A 8 39.41 -7.93 -22.61
N GLN A 9 40.48 -7.27 -23.09
CA GLN A 9 40.64 -5.82 -22.88
C GLN A 9 39.58 -5.01 -23.61
N GLU A 10 39.17 -5.41 -24.81
CA GLU A 10 38.04 -4.81 -25.54
C GLU A 10 36.74 -4.95 -24.78
N LEU A 11 36.44 -6.14 -24.23
CA LEU A 11 35.25 -6.36 -23.38
C LEU A 11 35.25 -5.45 -22.15
N ILE A 12 36.39 -5.30 -21.47
CA ILE A 12 36.53 -4.43 -20.31
C ILE A 12 36.19 -2.97 -20.70
N ALA A 13 36.79 -2.49 -21.79
CA ALA A 13 36.56 -1.14 -22.30
C ALA A 13 35.09 -0.90 -22.68
N LEU A 14 34.42 -1.89 -23.31
CA LEU A 14 32.99 -1.81 -23.64
C LEU A 14 32.13 -1.76 -22.37
N ARG A 15 32.45 -2.54 -21.35
CA ARG A 15 31.73 -2.49 -20.05
C ARG A 15 31.90 -1.14 -19.35
N GLU A 16 33.11 -0.59 -19.34
CA GLU A 16 33.36 0.77 -18.81
C GLU A 16 32.52 1.81 -19.55
N LYS A 17 32.51 1.75 -20.89
CA LYS A 17 31.66 2.62 -21.71
C LYS A 17 30.16 2.47 -21.38
N ALA A 18 29.65 1.24 -21.20
CA ALA A 18 28.27 0.97 -20.86
C ALA A 18 27.89 1.56 -19.47
N ARG A 19 28.82 1.51 -18.52
CA ARG A 19 28.61 2.06 -17.17
C ARG A 19 28.44 3.58 -17.15
N LEU A 20 29.02 4.28 -18.12
CA LEU A 20 28.91 5.73 -18.23
C LEU A 20 27.53 6.20 -18.75
N GLY A 21 26.68 5.29 -19.26
CA GLY A 21 25.36 5.66 -19.77
C GLY A 21 25.41 6.82 -20.78
N GLY A 22 24.82 7.97 -20.45
CA GLY A 22 24.86 9.20 -21.27
C GLY A 22 26.16 9.98 -21.20
N GLY A 23 27.16 9.49 -20.44
CA GLY A 23 28.50 10.07 -20.27
C GLY A 23 28.63 10.98 -19.03
N GLU A 24 29.88 11.28 -18.67
CA GLU A 24 30.23 12.01 -17.44
C GLU A 24 29.48 13.33 -17.25
N LYS A 25 29.31 14.12 -18.34
CA LYS A 25 28.57 15.40 -18.27
C LYS A 25 27.10 15.20 -17.92
N ALA A 26 26.47 14.12 -18.40
CA ALA A 26 25.08 13.83 -18.09
C ALA A 26 24.93 13.29 -16.67
N ILE A 27 25.90 12.51 -16.18
CA ILE A 27 25.99 12.05 -14.80
C ILE A 27 26.11 13.25 -13.84
N ALA A 28 27.07 14.15 -14.11
CA ALA A 28 27.24 15.36 -13.29
C ALA A 28 25.95 16.17 -13.17
N LYS A 29 25.20 16.29 -14.28
CA LYS A 29 23.90 16.96 -14.31
C LYS A 29 22.81 16.28 -13.46
N GLN A 30 22.86 14.95 -13.33
CA GLN A 30 21.98 14.21 -12.41
C GLN A 30 22.32 14.54 -10.96
N HIS A 31 23.61 14.49 -10.61
CA HIS A 31 24.09 14.81 -9.26
C HIS A 31 23.78 16.26 -8.85
N GLU A 32 23.94 17.23 -9.75
CA GLU A 32 23.57 18.63 -9.52
C GLU A 32 22.07 18.80 -9.16
N ARG A 33 21.23 17.86 -9.60
CA ARG A 33 19.79 17.84 -9.28
C ARG A 33 19.44 17.03 -8.04
N GLY A 34 20.44 16.57 -7.28
CA GLY A 34 20.25 15.70 -6.12
C GLY A 34 19.78 14.28 -6.47
N LYS A 35 20.08 13.80 -7.70
CA LYS A 35 19.63 12.49 -8.18
C LYS A 35 20.82 11.57 -8.42
N TYR A 36 20.70 10.33 -7.98
CA TYR A 36 21.65 9.26 -8.32
C TYR A 36 21.42 8.72 -9.73
N THR A 37 22.45 8.13 -10.34
CA THR A 37 22.35 7.37 -11.58
C THR A 37 21.63 6.03 -11.34
N ALA A 38 21.19 5.37 -12.42
CA ALA A 38 20.53 4.07 -12.33
C ALA A 38 21.41 3.02 -11.61
N ARG A 39 22.71 2.96 -11.90
CA ARG A 39 23.64 2.00 -11.27
C ARG A 39 23.94 2.32 -9.81
N GLU A 40 24.06 3.59 -9.46
CA GLU A 40 24.23 4.01 -8.06
C GLU A 40 23.01 3.63 -7.21
N ARG A 41 21.79 3.81 -7.75
CA ARG A 41 20.54 3.40 -7.10
C ARG A 41 20.50 1.88 -6.87
N ILE A 42 20.89 1.08 -7.86
CA ILE A 42 20.94 -0.38 -7.74
C ILE A 42 21.99 -0.79 -6.69
N ALA A 43 23.17 -0.17 -6.70
CA ALA A 43 24.23 -0.47 -5.74
C ALA A 43 23.85 -0.14 -4.30
N GLN A 44 23.02 0.91 -4.08
CA GLN A 44 22.49 1.25 -2.75
C GLN A 44 21.32 0.35 -2.32
N LEU A 45 20.54 -0.14 -3.28
CA LEU A 45 19.37 -0.98 -2.99
C LEU A 45 19.74 -2.41 -2.62
N LEU A 46 20.66 -3.02 -3.39
CA LEU A 46 20.97 -4.44 -3.28
C LEU A 46 22.12 -4.71 -2.29
N ASP A 47 22.21 -5.95 -1.85
CA ASP A 47 23.34 -6.41 -1.03
C ASP A 47 24.64 -6.27 -1.81
N GLU A 48 25.70 -5.86 -1.13
CA GLU A 48 27.03 -5.63 -1.75
C GLU A 48 27.51 -6.86 -2.53
N GLY A 49 27.91 -6.65 -3.78
CA GLY A 49 28.42 -7.69 -4.67
C GLY A 49 27.40 -8.68 -5.21
N SER A 50 26.10 -8.51 -4.91
CA SER A 50 25.05 -9.44 -5.35
C SER A 50 24.49 -9.15 -6.74
N PHE A 51 24.74 -7.96 -7.29
CA PHE A 51 24.11 -7.54 -8.54
C PHE A 51 24.73 -8.18 -9.78
N GLU A 52 23.89 -8.85 -10.57
CA GLU A 52 24.22 -9.37 -11.90
C GLU A 52 23.43 -8.60 -12.97
N GLU A 53 24.14 -7.77 -13.75
CA GLU A 53 23.55 -6.97 -14.81
C GLU A 53 23.28 -7.83 -16.06
N LEU A 54 22.06 -7.75 -16.58
CA LEU A 54 21.63 -8.41 -17.81
C LEU A 54 21.49 -7.40 -18.96
N ASP A 55 21.79 -7.86 -20.19
CA ASP A 55 21.58 -7.10 -21.42
C ASP A 55 22.32 -5.74 -21.47
N MET A 56 23.50 -5.65 -20.86
CA MET A 56 24.33 -4.44 -20.81
C MET A 56 24.66 -3.88 -22.21
N PHE A 57 24.73 -4.72 -23.23
CA PHE A 57 25.13 -4.36 -24.59
C PHE A 57 23.97 -4.15 -25.56
N VAL A 58 22.72 -4.30 -25.11
CA VAL A 58 21.54 -4.05 -25.93
C VAL A 58 21.49 -2.57 -26.33
N GLN A 59 21.10 -2.29 -27.56
CA GLN A 59 20.93 -0.95 -28.11
C GLN A 59 19.58 -0.84 -28.82
N HIS A 60 19.07 0.38 -28.98
CA HIS A 60 17.86 0.62 -29.77
C HIS A 60 18.10 0.32 -31.27
N ARG A 61 17.02 0.08 -31.98
CA ARG A 61 17.03 -0.23 -33.43
C ARG A 61 16.43 0.90 -34.27
N CYS A 62 16.15 2.05 -33.67
CA CYS A 62 15.55 3.18 -34.33
C CYS A 62 16.53 3.86 -35.29
N THR A 63 16.11 4.05 -36.52
CA THR A 63 16.87 4.76 -37.57
C THR A 63 16.28 6.12 -37.89
N ASN A 64 15.10 6.45 -37.39
CA ASN A 64 14.38 7.69 -37.68
C ASN A 64 14.99 8.88 -36.93
N PHE A 65 14.82 10.08 -37.48
CA PHE A 65 15.18 11.35 -36.85
C PHE A 65 16.65 11.41 -36.36
N GLY A 66 17.56 10.75 -37.06
CA GLY A 66 19.01 10.74 -36.73
C GLY A 66 19.37 9.90 -35.50
N GLN A 67 18.50 8.97 -35.07
CA GLN A 67 18.78 8.04 -33.98
C GLN A 67 19.85 7.01 -34.37
N ASP A 68 19.98 6.69 -35.66
CA ASP A 68 21.03 5.85 -36.23
C ASP A 68 22.47 6.31 -35.89
N LYS A 69 22.62 7.57 -35.47
CA LYS A 69 23.91 8.16 -35.08
C LYS A 69 24.15 8.19 -33.56
N LYS A 70 23.19 7.74 -32.75
CA LYS A 70 23.22 7.86 -31.29
C LYS A 70 23.00 6.50 -30.65
N HIS A 71 24.07 5.77 -30.41
CA HIS A 71 24.01 4.45 -29.82
C HIS A 71 24.58 4.48 -28.39
N TYR A 72 23.73 4.13 -27.42
CA TYR A 72 24.12 3.95 -26.03
C TYR A 72 23.95 2.47 -25.66
N LEU A 73 24.98 1.89 -25.04
CA LEU A 73 24.92 0.52 -24.52
C LEU A 73 23.92 0.47 -23.34
N GLY A 74 23.05 -0.52 -23.35
CA GLY A 74 21.98 -0.66 -22.34
C GLY A 74 20.71 0.11 -22.62
N ASP A 75 20.70 1.04 -23.59
CA ASP A 75 19.55 1.80 -24.10
C ASP A 75 18.66 2.45 -23.03
N GLY A 76 19.27 3.07 -22.01
CA GLY A 76 18.55 3.87 -21.02
C GLY A 76 17.84 3.09 -19.91
N VAL A 77 18.15 1.80 -19.75
CA VAL A 77 17.74 1.01 -18.58
C VAL A 77 18.80 0.01 -18.18
N VAL A 78 19.07 -0.07 -16.88
CA VAL A 78 19.89 -1.10 -16.25
C VAL A 78 18.96 -2.16 -15.71
N THR A 79 19.15 -3.41 -16.10
CA THR A 79 18.30 -4.54 -15.72
C THR A 79 19.12 -5.69 -15.17
N GLY A 80 18.61 -6.43 -14.21
CA GLY A 80 19.29 -7.56 -13.63
C GLY A 80 18.60 -8.11 -12.40
N TYR A 81 19.38 -8.85 -11.60
CA TYR A 81 18.93 -9.41 -10.34
C TYR A 81 20.05 -9.32 -9.29
N GLY A 82 19.65 -9.45 -8.04
CA GLY A 82 20.56 -9.50 -6.90
C GLY A 82 19.80 -9.92 -5.65
N THR A 83 20.32 -9.60 -4.49
CA THR A 83 19.66 -9.92 -3.23
C THR A 83 19.38 -8.67 -2.39
N ILE A 84 18.36 -8.76 -1.55
CA ILE A 84 18.08 -7.85 -0.44
C ILE A 84 17.92 -8.71 0.80
N ASP A 85 18.80 -8.49 1.79
CA ASP A 85 18.90 -9.31 3.00
C ASP A 85 18.94 -10.82 2.68
N GLY A 86 19.75 -11.18 1.65
CA GLY A 86 19.92 -12.54 1.16
C GLY A 86 18.78 -13.09 0.28
N ARG A 87 17.69 -12.37 0.09
CA ARG A 87 16.52 -12.78 -0.71
C ARG A 87 16.64 -12.30 -2.15
N LEU A 88 16.41 -13.19 -3.11
CA LEU A 88 16.44 -12.87 -4.53
C LEU A 88 15.41 -11.81 -4.90
N VAL A 89 15.84 -10.80 -5.65
CA VAL A 89 14.96 -9.78 -6.25
C VAL A 89 15.41 -9.49 -7.68
N TYR A 90 14.47 -9.11 -8.53
CA TYR A 90 14.74 -8.61 -9.87
C TYR A 90 14.53 -7.11 -9.90
N VAL A 91 15.40 -6.40 -10.63
CA VAL A 91 15.39 -4.93 -10.66
C VAL A 91 15.57 -4.43 -12.08
N PHE A 92 14.84 -3.35 -12.40
CA PHE A 92 15.15 -2.49 -13.52
C PHE A 92 15.23 -1.04 -13.04
N ALA A 93 16.23 -0.30 -13.52
CA ALA A 93 16.44 1.10 -13.19
C ALA A 93 16.57 1.93 -14.47
N GLN A 94 15.65 2.87 -14.67
CA GLN A 94 15.69 3.76 -15.83
C GLN A 94 16.81 4.78 -15.68
N ASP A 95 17.61 4.93 -16.72
CA ASP A 95 18.75 5.84 -16.77
C ASP A 95 18.37 7.14 -17.50
N PHE A 96 18.07 8.16 -16.74
CA PHE A 96 17.67 9.47 -17.29
C PHE A 96 18.79 10.14 -18.09
N THR A 97 20.05 9.72 -17.91
CA THR A 97 21.20 10.24 -18.68
C THR A 97 21.14 9.85 -20.16
N VAL A 98 20.40 8.78 -20.49
CA VAL A 98 20.22 8.27 -21.86
C VAL A 98 18.80 8.58 -22.34
N PHE A 99 18.70 9.49 -23.30
CA PHE A 99 17.42 9.93 -23.90
C PHE A 99 16.33 10.32 -22.88
N GLY A 100 16.72 10.84 -21.70
CA GLY A 100 15.79 11.18 -20.63
C GLY A 100 15.01 9.98 -20.08
N GLY A 101 15.60 8.78 -20.12
CA GLY A 101 14.95 7.55 -19.67
C GLY A 101 13.71 7.17 -20.47
N SER A 102 13.52 7.73 -21.69
CA SER A 102 12.34 7.47 -22.50
C SER A 102 12.30 6.03 -23.02
N LEU A 103 11.12 5.40 -22.95
CA LEU A 103 10.94 4.00 -23.34
C LEU A 103 11.04 3.78 -24.84
N SER A 104 11.98 2.96 -25.25
CA SER A 104 12.12 2.37 -26.57
C SER A 104 11.57 0.94 -26.61
N GLU A 105 11.44 0.35 -27.78
CA GLU A 105 11.21 -1.08 -27.96
C GLU A 105 12.26 -1.92 -27.25
N ALA A 106 13.55 -1.63 -27.45
CA ALA A 106 14.66 -2.38 -26.85
C ALA A 106 14.69 -2.28 -25.31
N MET A 107 14.42 -1.10 -24.77
CA MET A 107 14.28 -0.88 -23.33
C MET A 107 13.12 -1.68 -22.77
N ALA A 108 11.96 -1.69 -23.42
CA ALA A 108 10.80 -2.46 -23.02
C ALA A 108 11.09 -3.96 -22.99
N MET A 109 11.76 -4.48 -24.03
CA MET A 109 12.16 -5.90 -24.08
C MET A 109 13.06 -6.31 -22.90
N LYS A 110 14.00 -5.46 -22.49
CA LYS A 110 14.85 -5.71 -21.31
C LYS A 110 14.04 -5.76 -20.02
N ILE A 111 13.13 -4.80 -19.82
CA ILE A 111 12.24 -4.76 -18.65
C ILE A 111 11.34 -6.01 -18.63
N CYS A 112 10.69 -6.34 -19.74
CA CYS A 112 9.84 -7.52 -19.88
C CYS A 112 10.61 -8.82 -19.56
N LYS A 113 11.84 -8.97 -20.06
CA LYS A 113 12.68 -10.13 -19.75
C LYS A 113 12.91 -10.30 -18.26
N VAL A 114 13.23 -9.21 -17.55
CA VAL A 114 13.45 -9.24 -16.09
C VAL A 114 12.16 -9.57 -15.34
N MET A 115 11.03 -9.03 -15.77
CA MET A 115 9.72 -9.36 -15.19
C MET A 115 9.33 -10.82 -15.42
N ASP A 116 9.58 -11.35 -16.63
CA ASP A 116 9.35 -12.77 -16.95
C ASP A 116 10.23 -13.70 -16.12
N MET A 117 11.48 -13.30 -15.87
CA MET A 117 12.39 -14.06 -14.98
C MET A 117 11.91 -14.02 -13.53
N ALA A 118 11.49 -12.85 -13.04
CA ALA A 118 10.92 -12.69 -11.69
C ALA A 118 9.71 -13.60 -11.49
N MET A 119 8.80 -13.65 -12.45
CA MET A 119 7.63 -14.55 -12.43
C MET A 119 8.01 -16.03 -12.40
N LYS A 120 9.01 -16.43 -13.21
CA LYS A 120 9.49 -17.84 -13.26
C LYS A 120 10.15 -18.26 -11.96
N MET A 121 10.84 -17.34 -11.29
CA MET A 121 11.56 -17.60 -10.04
C MET A 121 10.71 -17.35 -8.79
N GLY A 122 9.51 -16.79 -8.94
CA GLY A 122 8.66 -16.43 -7.81
C GLY A 122 9.34 -15.40 -6.90
N ALA A 123 9.96 -14.36 -7.47
CA ALA A 123 10.72 -13.36 -6.74
C ALA A 123 10.17 -11.94 -6.98
N PRO A 124 10.29 -11.03 -6.01
CA PRO A 124 9.85 -9.64 -6.18
C PRO A 124 10.51 -8.94 -7.36
N VAL A 125 9.77 -8.04 -8.01
CA VAL A 125 10.29 -7.12 -9.03
C VAL A 125 10.23 -5.68 -8.54
N ILE A 126 11.34 -4.96 -8.70
CA ILE A 126 11.50 -3.58 -8.26
C ILE A 126 11.82 -2.70 -9.46
N GLY A 127 10.96 -1.72 -9.72
CA GLY A 127 11.18 -0.68 -10.73
C GLY A 127 11.68 0.61 -10.10
N LEU A 128 12.87 1.07 -10.52
CA LEU A 128 13.42 2.38 -10.16
C LEU A 128 13.19 3.32 -11.34
N ASN A 129 12.10 4.11 -11.25
CA ASN A 129 11.54 4.84 -12.37
C ASN A 129 12.08 6.28 -12.46
N ASP A 130 12.54 6.67 -13.65
CA ASP A 130 13.03 8.01 -13.96
C ASP A 130 12.94 8.21 -15.49
N SER A 131 11.76 8.63 -16.00
CA SER A 131 11.46 8.57 -17.43
C SER A 131 10.61 9.75 -17.91
N GLY A 132 11.00 10.30 -19.04
CA GLY A 132 10.20 11.27 -19.77
C GLY A 132 9.01 10.70 -20.55
N GLY A 133 8.73 9.40 -20.46
CA GLY A 133 7.63 8.74 -21.16
C GLY A 133 8.07 7.95 -22.41
N ALA A 134 7.21 7.84 -23.41
CA ALA A 134 7.52 7.12 -24.65
C ALA A 134 8.59 7.84 -25.48
N ARG A 135 9.51 7.09 -26.10
CA ARG A 135 10.49 7.61 -27.08
C ARG A 135 9.75 7.90 -28.39
N ILE A 136 9.39 9.16 -28.59
CA ILE A 136 8.52 9.59 -29.71
C ILE A 136 9.08 9.25 -31.09
N GLN A 137 10.41 9.14 -31.22
CA GLN A 137 11.10 8.78 -32.46
C GLN A 137 10.80 7.34 -32.90
N GLU A 138 10.40 6.48 -32.01
CA GLU A 138 10.04 5.08 -32.28
C GLU A 138 8.55 4.86 -32.53
N GLY A 139 7.73 5.91 -32.34
CA GLY A 139 6.30 5.87 -32.64
C GLY A 139 5.57 4.76 -31.91
N ILE A 140 4.81 3.93 -32.66
CA ILE A 140 3.97 2.87 -32.09
C ILE A 140 4.78 1.78 -31.36
N ASN A 141 6.05 1.56 -31.71
CA ASN A 141 6.87 0.55 -31.05
C ASN A 141 7.11 0.88 -29.57
N ALA A 142 7.26 2.17 -29.23
CA ALA A 142 7.35 2.60 -27.84
C ALA A 142 6.04 2.35 -27.08
N LEU A 143 4.89 2.55 -27.72
CA LEU A 143 3.57 2.27 -27.10
C LEU A 143 3.34 0.77 -26.93
N ALA A 144 3.72 -0.04 -27.93
CA ALA A 144 3.68 -1.50 -27.83
C ALA A 144 4.55 -1.98 -26.65
N GLY A 145 5.75 -1.40 -26.47
CA GLY A 145 6.61 -1.70 -25.34
C GLY A 145 5.95 -1.42 -23.97
N TYR A 146 5.20 -0.33 -23.84
CA TYR A 146 4.42 -0.08 -22.63
C TYR A 146 3.32 -1.14 -22.42
N ALA A 147 2.59 -1.50 -23.47
CA ALA A 147 1.54 -2.53 -23.38
C ALA A 147 2.10 -3.87 -22.90
N GLU A 148 3.26 -4.28 -23.41
CA GLU A 148 3.98 -5.49 -22.98
C GLU A 148 4.39 -5.45 -21.50
N ILE A 149 4.82 -4.30 -20.98
CA ILE A 149 5.12 -4.11 -19.55
C ILE A 149 3.83 -4.19 -18.72
N PHE A 150 2.76 -3.51 -19.15
CA PHE A 150 1.48 -3.51 -18.42
C PHE A 150 0.87 -4.90 -18.34
N GLU A 151 0.91 -5.68 -19.41
CA GLU A 151 0.45 -7.08 -19.38
C GLU A 151 1.18 -7.88 -18.28
N ARG A 152 2.51 -7.73 -18.19
CA ARG A 152 3.30 -8.41 -17.15
C ARG A 152 2.99 -7.92 -15.75
N ASN A 153 2.75 -6.61 -15.54
CA ASN A 153 2.27 -6.10 -14.27
C ASN A 153 0.94 -6.75 -13.86
N ILE A 154 0.01 -6.91 -14.82
CA ILE A 154 -1.30 -7.54 -14.58
C ILE A 154 -1.14 -9.02 -14.24
N LEU A 155 -0.34 -9.76 -14.98
CA LEU A 155 -0.11 -11.19 -14.74
C LEU A 155 0.65 -11.46 -13.43
N ALA A 156 1.53 -10.55 -13.03
CA ALA A 156 2.29 -10.63 -11.79
C ALA A 156 1.48 -10.22 -10.54
N SER A 157 0.36 -9.52 -10.73
CA SER A 157 -0.48 -9.01 -9.64
C SER A 157 -1.02 -10.14 -8.75
N GLY A 158 -0.69 -10.10 -7.46
CA GLY A 158 -1.05 -11.14 -6.50
C GLY A 158 -0.26 -12.45 -6.64
N VAL A 159 0.80 -12.48 -7.47
CA VAL A 159 1.68 -13.63 -7.65
C VAL A 159 3.06 -13.35 -7.06
N ILE A 160 3.68 -12.26 -7.45
CA ILE A 160 4.95 -11.76 -6.89
C ILE A 160 4.79 -10.30 -6.45
N PRO A 161 5.46 -9.86 -5.39
CA PRO A 161 5.45 -8.46 -4.99
C PRO A 161 6.05 -7.55 -6.07
N GLN A 162 5.38 -6.45 -6.37
CA GLN A 162 5.79 -5.45 -7.34
C GLN A 162 5.93 -4.09 -6.65
N ILE A 163 7.13 -3.50 -6.69
CA ILE A 163 7.43 -2.21 -6.03
C ILE A 163 7.96 -1.23 -7.06
N SER A 164 7.38 -0.04 -7.10
CA SER A 164 7.83 1.06 -7.95
C SER A 164 8.32 2.22 -7.09
N ALA A 165 9.60 2.61 -7.24
CA ALA A 165 10.12 3.85 -6.70
C ALA A 165 10.27 4.89 -7.82
N ILE A 166 9.66 6.05 -7.63
CA ILE A 166 9.71 7.17 -8.56
C ILE A 166 10.82 8.11 -8.09
N LEU A 167 11.93 8.10 -8.80
CA LEU A 167 13.16 8.79 -8.43
C LEU A 167 13.52 9.92 -9.42
N GLY A 168 12.53 10.36 -10.17
CA GLY A 168 12.61 11.43 -11.14
C GLY A 168 11.26 11.65 -11.82
N PRO A 169 11.19 12.35 -12.95
CA PRO A 169 9.99 12.44 -13.75
C PRO A 169 9.44 11.06 -14.15
N CYS A 170 8.12 10.92 -14.15
CA CYS A 170 7.40 9.76 -14.64
C CYS A 170 6.13 10.27 -15.33
N ALA A 171 6.18 10.42 -16.66
CA ALA A 171 5.14 11.14 -17.41
C ALA A 171 4.52 10.28 -18.52
N GLY A 172 3.26 10.59 -18.85
CA GLY A 172 2.53 9.91 -19.93
C GLY A 172 2.35 8.42 -19.65
N GLY A 173 2.68 7.55 -20.61
CA GLY A 173 2.58 6.09 -20.47
C GLY A 173 3.36 5.51 -19.28
N ALA A 174 4.42 6.18 -18.84
CA ALA A 174 5.27 5.72 -17.76
C ALA A 174 4.54 5.63 -16.39
N VAL A 175 3.42 6.35 -16.19
CA VAL A 175 2.71 6.37 -14.88
C VAL A 175 1.86 5.13 -14.65
N TYR A 176 1.46 4.41 -15.70
CA TYR A 176 0.52 3.30 -15.55
C TYR A 176 1.16 2.05 -14.95
N SER A 177 2.41 1.72 -15.31
CA SER A 177 3.12 0.59 -14.71
C SER A 177 3.24 0.76 -13.18
N PRO A 178 3.73 1.89 -12.62
CA PRO A 178 3.70 2.13 -11.18
C PRO A 178 2.30 2.04 -10.54
N ALA A 179 1.27 2.52 -11.23
CA ALA A 179 -0.11 2.46 -10.73
C ALA A 179 -0.68 1.02 -10.70
N LEU A 180 -0.13 0.11 -11.50
CA LEU A 180 -0.47 -1.31 -11.52
C LEU A 180 0.30 -2.12 -10.46
N THR A 181 1.43 -1.61 -9.94
CA THR A 181 2.22 -2.29 -8.92
C THR A 181 1.59 -2.22 -7.54
N ASP A 182 2.07 -3.03 -6.60
CA ASP A 182 1.51 -3.10 -5.24
C ASP A 182 1.81 -1.85 -4.43
N PHE A 183 3.03 -1.32 -4.54
CA PHE A 183 3.47 -0.13 -3.83
C PHE A 183 4.18 0.85 -4.74
N THR A 184 3.78 2.12 -4.61
CA THR A 184 4.41 3.26 -5.28
C THR A 184 5.04 4.16 -4.22
N ILE A 185 6.35 4.37 -4.31
CA ILE A 185 7.14 5.24 -3.43
C ILE A 185 7.54 6.46 -4.25
N MET A 186 7.29 7.66 -3.75
CA MET A 186 7.67 8.91 -4.41
C MET A 186 8.59 9.73 -3.53
N THR A 187 9.60 10.36 -4.15
CA THR A 187 10.56 11.22 -3.45
C THR A 187 10.23 12.69 -3.66
N LYS A 188 10.11 13.45 -2.59
CA LYS A 188 9.78 14.88 -2.63
C LYS A 188 10.80 15.68 -3.44
N GLY A 189 10.34 16.68 -4.16
CA GLY A 189 11.19 17.64 -4.88
C GLY A 189 11.88 17.12 -6.14
N ILE A 190 11.94 15.81 -6.37
CA ILE A 190 12.57 15.22 -7.57
C ILE A 190 11.64 14.32 -8.38
N SER A 191 10.59 13.78 -7.78
CA SER A 191 9.67 12.84 -8.45
C SER A 191 8.34 13.50 -8.81
N TYR A 192 7.89 13.23 -10.02
CA TYR A 192 6.61 13.73 -10.53
C TYR A 192 5.91 12.65 -11.34
N MET A 193 4.62 12.45 -11.09
CA MET A 193 3.75 11.56 -11.85
C MET A 193 2.57 12.34 -12.40
N PHE A 194 2.40 12.39 -13.73
CA PHE A 194 1.22 12.98 -14.37
C PHE A 194 1.04 12.44 -15.79
N LEU A 195 -0.19 12.41 -16.27
CA LEU A 195 -0.49 12.00 -17.65
C LEU A 195 0.09 12.98 -18.66
N THR A 196 -0.10 14.28 -18.40
CA THR A 196 0.44 15.36 -19.22
C THR A 196 1.02 16.44 -18.30
N GLY A 197 2.14 17.03 -18.72
CA GLY A 197 2.81 18.05 -17.92
C GLY A 197 2.09 19.41 -17.90
N PRO A 198 2.50 20.33 -17.00
CA PRO A 198 1.86 21.63 -16.78
C PRO A 198 1.59 22.46 -18.04
N LYS A 199 2.50 22.40 -19.03
CA LYS A 199 2.33 23.13 -20.30
C LYS A 199 1.09 22.67 -21.08
N VAL A 200 0.84 21.37 -21.14
CA VAL A 200 -0.33 20.80 -21.84
C VAL A 200 -1.59 21.12 -21.04
N VAL A 201 -1.56 20.98 -19.71
CA VAL A 201 -2.67 21.36 -18.83
C VAL A 201 -3.06 22.81 -19.08
N LYS A 202 -2.10 23.75 -19.06
CA LYS A 202 -2.35 25.17 -19.33
C LYS A 202 -2.98 25.41 -20.71
N THR A 203 -2.50 24.69 -21.72
CA THR A 203 -3.03 24.86 -23.10
C THR A 203 -4.46 24.33 -23.25
N VAL A 204 -4.80 23.21 -22.56
CA VAL A 204 -6.08 22.53 -22.75
C VAL A 204 -7.16 23.03 -21.79
N THR A 205 -6.81 23.23 -20.50
CA THR A 205 -7.77 23.59 -19.44
C THR A 205 -7.67 25.05 -19.00
N GLY A 206 -6.59 25.74 -19.35
CA GLY A 206 -6.30 27.11 -18.90
C GLY A 206 -5.71 27.19 -17.48
N GLU A 207 -5.53 26.05 -16.79
CA GLU A 207 -4.98 26.01 -15.44
C GLU A 207 -3.47 26.28 -15.44
N ASP A 208 -3.01 27.15 -14.56
CA ASP A 208 -1.58 27.43 -14.35
C ASP A 208 -1.13 26.72 -13.07
N VAL A 209 -0.39 25.62 -13.23
CA VAL A 209 0.04 24.75 -12.14
C VAL A 209 1.52 24.41 -12.28
N THR A 210 2.19 24.23 -11.15
CA THR A 210 3.57 23.71 -11.12
C THR A 210 3.60 22.18 -11.27
N GLN A 211 4.77 21.61 -11.53
CA GLN A 211 4.94 20.14 -11.54
C GLN A 211 4.61 19.52 -10.19
N GLU A 212 5.02 20.19 -9.10
CA GLU A 212 4.78 19.72 -7.72
C GLU A 212 3.29 19.71 -7.36
N GLU A 213 2.56 20.78 -7.72
CA GLU A 213 1.11 20.88 -7.48
C GLU A 213 0.31 19.87 -8.32
N LEU A 214 0.74 19.62 -9.57
CA LEU A 214 0.05 18.72 -10.48
C LEU A 214 0.30 17.24 -10.15
N GLY A 215 1.53 16.88 -9.81
CA GLY A 215 1.90 15.46 -9.70
C GLY A 215 3.11 15.19 -8.80
N GLY A 216 3.41 16.06 -7.84
CA GLY A 216 4.49 15.84 -6.87
C GLY A 216 4.16 14.79 -5.81
N ALA A 217 5.18 14.36 -5.07
CA ALA A 217 5.07 13.34 -4.05
C ALA A 217 4.02 13.69 -2.97
N THR A 218 4.01 14.93 -2.50
CA THR A 218 3.07 15.40 -1.48
C THR A 218 1.62 15.36 -1.98
N MET A 219 1.38 15.76 -3.23
CA MET A 219 0.04 15.70 -3.82
C MET A 219 -0.44 14.25 -3.95
N HIS A 220 0.38 13.34 -4.45
CA HIS A 220 -0.01 11.95 -4.63
C HIS A 220 -0.11 11.16 -3.33
N SER A 221 0.65 11.52 -2.29
CA SER A 221 0.55 10.86 -0.98
C SER A 221 -0.60 11.38 -0.11
N SER A 222 -1.14 12.60 -0.38
CA SER A 222 -2.15 13.21 0.50
C SER A 222 -3.52 13.40 -0.15
N LYS A 223 -3.58 13.66 -1.47
CA LYS A 223 -4.84 13.96 -2.17
C LYS A 223 -5.33 12.81 -3.05
N SER A 224 -4.49 12.26 -3.92
CA SER A 224 -4.90 11.20 -4.84
C SER A 224 -4.79 9.79 -4.28
N GLY A 225 -3.88 9.58 -3.30
CA GLY A 225 -3.59 8.26 -2.74
C GLY A 225 -2.82 7.33 -3.69
N VAL A 226 -2.28 7.83 -4.81
CA VAL A 226 -1.48 7.04 -5.75
C VAL A 226 -0.14 6.65 -5.15
N ALA A 227 0.52 7.56 -4.43
CA ALA A 227 1.74 7.25 -3.70
C ALA A 227 1.39 6.62 -2.35
N HIS A 228 1.92 5.42 -2.13
CA HIS A 228 1.80 4.72 -0.85
C HIS A 228 2.75 5.28 0.20
N PHE A 229 3.89 5.79 -0.25
CA PHE A 229 4.91 6.42 0.59
C PHE A 229 5.48 7.67 -0.10
N ALA A 230 5.78 8.69 0.70
CA ALA A 230 6.53 9.87 0.29
C ALA A 230 7.79 9.97 1.14
N THR A 231 8.97 10.03 0.50
CA THR A 231 10.28 10.10 1.14
C THR A 231 10.93 11.45 0.90
N GLU A 232 11.85 11.84 1.77
CA GLU A 232 12.55 13.12 1.66
C GLU A 232 13.60 13.09 0.54
N ASP A 233 14.28 11.94 0.36
CA ASP A 233 15.29 11.75 -0.68
C ASP A 233 15.28 10.34 -1.27
N GLY A 234 16.15 10.10 -2.26
CA GLY A 234 16.24 8.82 -2.95
C GLY A 234 16.84 7.70 -2.09
N GLU A 235 17.70 8.01 -1.13
CA GLU A 235 18.31 7.03 -0.23
C GLU A 235 17.28 6.49 0.75
N GLU A 236 16.44 7.36 1.31
CA GLU A 236 15.32 6.95 2.14
C GLU A 236 14.34 6.05 1.36
N ALA A 237 14.09 6.35 0.08
CA ALA A 237 13.22 5.52 -0.75
C ALA A 237 13.79 4.10 -0.94
N LEU A 238 15.10 3.95 -1.17
CA LEU A 238 15.75 2.65 -1.32
C LEU A 238 15.79 1.87 0.00
N THR A 239 16.06 2.56 1.12
CA THR A 239 16.00 1.97 2.46
C THR A 239 14.59 1.50 2.80
N LEU A 240 13.57 2.28 2.43
CA LEU A 240 12.16 1.92 2.63
C LEU A 240 11.76 0.66 1.85
N ILE A 241 12.27 0.47 0.62
CA ILE A 241 12.05 -0.76 -0.14
C ILE A 241 12.58 -1.98 0.62
N ARG A 242 13.80 -1.92 1.16
CA ARG A 242 14.38 -2.99 1.97
C ARG A 242 13.51 -3.28 3.20
N LYS A 243 13.10 -2.23 3.92
CA LYS A 243 12.21 -2.35 5.08
C LYS A 243 10.87 -2.98 4.71
N LEU A 244 10.23 -2.55 3.62
CA LEU A 244 8.96 -3.10 3.14
C LEU A 244 9.07 -4.59 2.83
N LEU A 245 10.13 -4.99 2.12
CA LEU A 245 10.39 -6.40 1.79
C LEU A 245 10.58 -7.27 3.04
N SER A 246 11.03 -6.73 4.16
CA SER A 246 11.14 -7.50 5.41
C SER A 246 9.79 -7.92 6.01
N PHE A 247 8.69 -7.28 5.60
CA PHE A 247 7.33 -7.59 6.07
C PHE A 247 6.54 -8.51 5.12
N ILE A 248 6.98 -8.65 3.87
CA ILE A 248 6.23 -9.36 2.84
C ILE A 248 6.96 -10.63 2.36
N PRO A 249 6.23 -11.67 1.90
CA PRO A 249 6.85 -12.90 1.43
C PRO A 249 7.55 -12.72 0.08
N GLN A 250 8.24 -13.77 -0.36
CA GLN A 250 8.90 -13.82 -1.66
C GLN A 250 7.89 -13.84 -2.81
N ASN A 251 6.79 -14.54 -2.61
CA ASN A 251 5.70 -14.71 -3.57
C ASN A 251 4.43 -15.19 -2.83
N ASN A 252 3.35 -15.41 -3.56
CA ASN A 252 2.05 -15.82 -3.02
C ASN A 252 1.98 -17.26 -2.49
N LEU A 253 3.03 -18.07 -2.66
CA LEU A 253 3.10 -19.44 -2.14
C LEU A 253 3.89 -19.55 -0.85
N GLU A 254 4.53 -18.48 -0.43
CA GLU A 254 5.39 -18.42 0.74
C GLU A 254 4.78 -17.53 1.83
N GLU A 255 5.32 -17.67 3.04
CA GLU A 255 4.99 -16.83 4.19
C GLU A 255 6.00 -15.68 4.30
N ALA A 256 5.59 -14.57 4.92
CA ALA A 256 6.48 -13.47 5.23
C ALA A 256 7.61 -13.91 6.19
N PRO A 257 8.80 -13.28 6.13
CA PRO A 257 9.91 -13.63 7.01
C PRO A 257 9.52 -13.54 8.49
N LEU A 258 9.76 -14.62 9.23
CA LEU A 258 9.61 -14.63 10.68
C LEU A 258 10.87 -14.05 11.31
N LEU A 259 10.75 -12.94 12.04
CA LEU A 259 11.87 -12.34 12.74
C LEU A 259 11.91 -12.79 14.20
N LYS A 260 13.13 -12.93 14.74
CA LYS A 260 13.30 -13.19 16.16
C LYS A 260 12.78 -12.00 16.97
N CYS A 261 11.82 -12.25 17.85
CA CYS A 261 11.24 -11.25 18.73
C CYS A 261 11.73 -11.45 20.17
N ASN A 262 12.16 -10.36 20.82
CA ASN A 262 12.53 -10.36 22.23
C ASN A 262 11.45 -9.68 23.12
N ASP A 263 10.39 -9.13 22.50
CA ASP A 263 9.26 -8.54 23.21
C ASP A 263 8.35 -9.66 23.75
N PRO A 264 8.13 -9.75 25.08
CA PRO A 264 7.41 -10.86 25.68
C PRO A 264 6.00 -11.04 25.10
N ILE A 265 5.61 -12.30 24.87
CA ILE A 265 4.28 -12.65 24.37
C ILE A 265 3.19 -12.22 25.37
N ASP A 266 3.46 -12.40 26.65
CA ASP A 266 2.54 -12.18 27.78
C ASP A 266 2.68 -10.79 28.40
N ARG A 267 3.35 -9.86 27.73
CA ARG A 267 3.45 -8.46 28.13
C ARG A 267 2.06 -7.84 28.24
N LEU A 268 1.75 -7.29 29.40
CA LEU A 268 0.54 -6.54 29.68
C LEU A 268 0.79 -5.05 29.49
N GLU A 269 -0.20 -4.34 28.95
CA GLU A 269 -0.16 -2.89 28.74
C GLU A 269 -1.25 -2.19 29.53
N ASP A 270 -0.97 -1.88 30.79
CA ASP A 270 -1.95 -1.27 31.70
C ASP A 270 -2.48 0.10 31.19
N SER A 271 -1.68 0.82 30.39
CA SER A 271 -2.09 2.09 29.76
C SER A 271 -3.32 1.96 28.87
N LEU A 272 -3.58 0.77 28.33
CA LEU A 272 -4.75 0.52 27.48
C LEU A 272 -6.07 0.50 28.26
N ASN A 273 -6.03 0.23 29.58
CA ASN A 273 -7.25 0.18 30.41
C ASN A 273 -7.93 1.56 30.53
N ASP A 274 -7.18 2.65 30.36
CA ASP A 274 -7.64 4.03 30.54
C ASP A 274 -7.59 4.86 29.26
N ILE A 275 -7.19 4.26 28.12
CA ILE A 275 -6.98 5.01 26.86
C ILE A 275 -8.26 5.47 26.20
N VAL A 276 -9.34 4.71 26.34
CA VAL A 276 -10.66 5.09 25.82
C VAL A 276 -11.34 6.04 26.80
N PRO A 277 -11.63 7.30 26.37
CA PRO A 277 -12.27 8.27 27.25
C PRO A 277 -13.70 7.87 27.63
N ASP A 278 -14.14 8.22 28.85
CA ASP A 278 -15.52 8.03 29.32
C ASP A 278 -16.55 8.74 28.44
N SER A 279 -16.20 9.92 27.93
CA SER A 279 -17.07 10.66 27.02
C SER A 279 -17.02 10.07 25.61
N PRO A 280 -18.14 9.64 25.03
CA PRO A 280 -18.20 9.07 23.68
C PRO A 280 -17.83 10.06 22.57
N ASN A 281 -17.83 11.37 22.89
CA ASN A 281 -17.48 12.44 21.96
C ASN A 281 -16.00 12.85 22.03
N LYS A 282 -15.24 12.36 23.02
CA LYS A 282 -13.81 12.64 23.14
C LYS A 282 -13.01 11.62 22.32
N ALA A 283 -12.16 12.11 21.43
CA ALA A 283 -11.26 11.27 20.64
C ALA A 283 -10.04 10.86 21.45
N TYR A 284 -9.48 9.69 21.10
CA TYR A 284 -8.16 9.22 21.51
C TYR A 284 -7.34 8.88 20.27
N ASP A 285 -6.06 8.61 20.44
CA ASP A 285 -5.15 8.31 19.34
C ASP A 285 -4.99 6.81 19.14
N MET A 286 -5.45 6.29 18.01
CA MET A 286 -5.31 4.88 17.70
C MET A 286 -3.84 4.45 17.53
N TYR A 287 -2.91 5.38 17.21
CA TYR A 287 -1.48 5.06 17.16
C TYR A 287 -0.92 4.64 18.53
N GLU A 288 -1.44 5.19 19.62
CA GLU A 288 -1.04 4.78 20.99
C GLU A 288 -1.43 3.32 21.25
N VAL A 289 -2.63 2.92 20.79
CA VAL A 289 -3.08 1.52 20.89
C VAL A 289 -2.21 0.61 20.03
N ILE A 290 -2.00 0.96 18.78
CA ILE A 290 -1.18 0.17 17.85
C ILE A 290 0.23 -0.01 18.43
N GLY A 291 0.90 1.09 18.82
CA GLY A 291 2.26 1.06 19.36
C GLY A 291 2.39 0.21 20.63
N ALA A 292 1.35 0.20 21.47
CA ALA A 292 1.32 -0.56 22.70
C ALA A 292 1.24 -2.09 22.49
N ILE A 293 0.58 -2.56 21.43
CA ILE A 293 0.30 -3.98 21.23
C ILE A 293 1.27 -4.71 20.29
N ILE A 294 1.94 -3.99 19.40
CA ILE A 294 2.86 -4.59 18.39
C ILE A 294 4.26 -4.83 18.97
N ASP A 295 5.07 -5.62 18.27
CA ASP A 295 6.45 -5.90 18.66
C ASP A 295 7.29 -4.62 18.61
N ASN A 296 7.91 -4.27 19.74
CA ASN A 296 8.81 -3.12 19.89
C ASN A 296 8.24 -1.77 19.41
N GLY A 297 6.93 -1.65 19.23
CA GLY A 297 6.30 -0.46 18.68
C GLY A 297 6.63 -0.18 17.20
N GLU A 298 7.18 -1.15 16.47
CA GLU A 298 7.58 -0.99 15.07
C GLU A 298 6.37 -1.09 14.13
N PHE A 299 5.97 0.03 13.56
CA PHE A 299 4.86 0.14 12.62
C PHE A 299 5.31 0.76 11.29
N LEU A 300 5.08 0.05 10.18
CA LEU A 300 5.30 0.57 8.83
C LEU A 300 3.95 0.98 8.24
N GLU A 301 3.57 2.23 8.44
CA GLU A 301 2.30 2.76 7.95
C GLU A 301 2.33 3.00 6.45
N VAL A 302 1.26 2.57 5.76
CA VAL A 302 1.03 2.77 4.33
C VAL A 302 0.04 3.89 4.12
N GLN A 303 0.28 4.80 3.18
CA GLN A 303 -0.58 5.96 2.86
C GLN A 303 -0.93 6.83 4.08
N ARG A 304 0.07 7.13 4.90
CA ARG A 304 -0.08 7.87 6.15
C ARG A 304 -0.85 9.19 6.01
N ASP A 305 -0.60 9.92 4.93
CA ASP A 305 -1.18 11.25 4.72
C ASP A 305 -2.49 11.25 3.94
N TYR A 306 -2.92 10.09 3.42
CA TYR A 306 -4.17 9.91 2.69
C TYR A 306 -5.22 9.24 3.57
N ALA A 307 -6.47 9.75 3.53
CA ALA A 307 -7.60 9.20 4.29
C ALA A 307 -7.22 8.87 5.74
N LYS A 308 -6.84 9.88 6.52
CA LYS A 308 -6.29 9.74 7.89
C LYS A 308 -7.28 9.18 8.91
N ASN A 309 -8.57 9.11 8.57
CA ASN A 309 -9.63 8.49 9.35
C ASN A 309 -9.52 6.95 9.41
N ILE A 310 -8.68 6.34 8.55
CA ILE A 310 -8.29 4.93 8.63
C ILE A 310 -6.77 4.77 8.53
N ILE A 311 -6.22 3.92 9.39
CA ILE A 311 -4.81 3.57 9.45
C ILE A 311 -4.63 2.19 8.83
N ILE A 312 -3.66 2.03 7.93
CA ILE A 312 -3.24 0.74 7.39
C ILE A 312 -1.71 0.65 7.44
N GLY A 313 -1.18 -0.53 7.67
CA GLY A 313 0.27 -0.72 7.68
C GLY A 313 0.67 -2.11 8.15
N PHE A 314 1.97 -2.35 8.12
CA PHE A 314 2.57 -3.61 8.54
C PHE A 314 3.15 -3.48 9.96
N ALA A 315 2.97 -4.52 10.73
CA ALA A 315 3.53 -4.67 12.07
C ALA A 315 3.93 -6.13 12.29
N ARG A 316 4.45 -6.43 13.49
CA ARG A 316 4.72 -7.82 13.89
C ARG A 316 4.10 -8.13 15.23
N PHE A 317 3.67 -9.38 15.39
CA PHE A 317 3.28 -9.98 16.63
C PHE A 317 4.09 -11.26 16.85
N ASN A 318 4.94 -11.28 17.85
CA ASN A 318 5.88 -12.37 18.12
C ASN A 318 6.73 -12.74 16.87
N GLY A 319 7.22 -11.72 16.18
CA GLY A 319 8.04 -11.85 14.97
C GLY A 319 7.27 -12.11 13.67
N GLN A 320 5.99 -12.49 13.74
CA GLN A 320 5.15 -12.73 12.56
C GLN A 320 4.61 -11.42 11.99
N SER A 321 4.80 -11.21 10.69
CA SER A 321 4.22 -10.06 9.97
C SER A 321 2.70 -10.14 9.93
N VAL A 322 2.05 -9.00 10.13
CA VAL A 322 0.60 -8.81 10.02
C VAL A 322 0.27 -7.49 9.33
N GLY A 323 -0.89 -7.43 8.68
CA GLY A 323 -1.49 -6.19 8.23
C GLY A 323 -2.42 -5.62 9.31
N ILE A 324 -2.19 -4.39 9.72
CA ILE A 324 -3.07 -3.64 10.62
C ILE A 324 -4.05 -2.82 9.80
N VAL A 325 -5.34 -2.87 10.14
CA VAL A 325 -6.38 -1.96 9.65
C VAL A 325 -7.11 -1.39 10.86
N ALA A 326 -7.08 -0.08 11.07
CA ALA A 326 -7.65 0.53 12.26
C ALA A 326 -8.38 1.84 11.95
N ASN A 327 -9.51 2.09 12.60
CA ASN A 327 -10.16 3.40 12.54
C ASN A 327 -9.37 4.40 13.39
N GLN A 328 -9.24 5.66 12.94
CA GLN A 328 -8.58 6.72 13.70
C GLN A 328 -9.59 7.75 14.21
N PRO A 329 -10.02 7.69 15.47
CA PRO A 329 -11.04 8.58 16.01
C PRO A 329 -10.67 10.07 15.98
N LYS A 330 -9.40 10.41 15.94
CA LYS A 330 -8.92 11.80 15.84
C LYS A 330 -9.27 12.47 14.50
N TYR A 331 -9.55 11.68 13.46
CA TYR A 331 -9.91 12.20 12.15
C TYR A 331 -11.30 11.73 11.77
N LEU A 332 -12.20 12.69 11.55
CA LEU A 332 -13.61 12.42 11.21
C LEU A 332 -14.26 11.37 12.13
N ALA A 333 -13.91 11.37 13.42
CA ALA A 333 -14.37 10.39 14.42
C ALA A 333 -14.19 8.90 14.00
N GLY A 334 -13.29 8.60 13.08
CA GLY A 334 -13.05 7.25 12.57
C GLY A 334 -14.11 6.73 11.59
N VAL A 335 -15.00 7.58 11.05
CA VAL A 335 -16.01 7.17 10.05
C VAL A 335 -15.35 6.61 8.80
N LEU A 336 -16.08 5.78 8.06
CA LEU A 336 -15.68 5.34 6.72
C LEU A 336 -16.23 6.30 5.66
N ASP A 337 -15.35 6.85 4.84
CA ASP A 337 -15.69 7.60 3.63
C ASP A 337 -15.22 6.85 2.37
N CYS A 338 -15.43 7.43 1.20
CA CYS A 338 -14.99 6.85 -0.07
C CYS A 338 -13.50 6.52 -0.06
N ASN A 339 -12.67 7.43 0.43
CA ASN A 339 -11.21 7.30 0.40
C ASN A 339 -10.71 6.28 1.43
N ALA A 340 -11.23 6.28 2.64
CA ALA A 340 -10.92 5.29 3.67
C ALA A 340 -11.28 3.87 3.22
N SER A 341 -12.46 3.72 2.59
CA SER A 341 -12.92 2.43 2.06
C SER A 341 -12.00 1.90 0.96
N ARG A 342 -11.58 2.76 0.03
CA ARG A 342 -10.64 2.39 -1.05
C ARG A 342 -9.26 2.02 -0.52
N LYS A 343 -8.73 2.84 0.39
CA LYS A 343 -7.42 2.64 1.06
C LYS A 343 -7.38 1.28 1.76
N ALA A 344 -8.35 1.01 2.62
CA ALA A 344 -8.42 -0.24 3.38
C ALA A 344 -8.67 -1.46 2.49
N ALA A 345 -9.58 -1.37 1.52
CA ALA A 345 -9.93 -2.49 0.64
C ALA A 345 -8.72 -2.98 -0.16
N ARG A 346 -7.92 -2.07 -0.74
CA ARG A 346 -6.72 -2.45 -1.48
C ARG A 346 -5.68 -3.11 -0.58
N PHE A 347 -5.48 -2.59 0.62
CA PHE A 347 -4.52 -3.14 1.58
C PHE A 347 -4.93 -4.54 2.07
N VAL A 348 -6.20 -4.74 2.40
CA VAL A 348 -6.74 -6.07 2.77
C VAL A 348 -6.52 -7.07 1.66
N ARG A 349 -6.79 -6.70 0.40
CA ARG A 349 -6.55 -7.59 -0.75
C ARG A 349 -5.07 -7.92 -0.94
N PHE A 350 -4.17 -6.95 -0.75
CA PHE A 350 -2.74 -7.20 -0.78
C PHE A 350 -2.32 -8.21 0.29
N CYS A 351 -2.76 -8.01 1.53
CA CYS A 351 -2.45 -8.93 2.63
C CYS A 351 -2.94 -10.35 2.34
N ASP A 352 -4.18 -10.48 1.83
CA ASP A 352 -4.74 -11.79 1.47
C ASP A 352 -3.98 -12.47 0.31
N ALA A 353 -3.61 -11.70 -0.72
CA ALA A 353 -2.86 -12.22 -1.86
C ALA A 353 -1.47 -12.76 -1.47
N PHE A 354 -0.88 -12.22 -0.41
CA PHE A 354 0.47 -12.57 0.05
C PHE A 354 0.52 -13.22 1.43
N ASN A 355 -0.52 -13.93 1.83
CA ASN A 355 -0.58 -14.75 3.05
C ASN A 355 -0.29 -13.99 4.35
N ILE A 356 -0.55 -12.67 4.39
CA ILE A 356 -0.31 -11.83 5.56
C ILE A 356 -1.58 -11.77 6.40
N PRO A 357 -1.58 -12.27 7.65
CA PRO A 357 -2.73 -12.19 8.54
C PRO A 357 -3.16 -10.75 8.80
N LEU A 358 -4.45 -10.55 9.05
CA LEU A 358 -5.05 -9.24 9.29
C LEU A 358 -5.45 -9.08 10.76
N VAL A 359 -5.05 -7.94 11.35
CA VAL A 359 -5.51 -7.49 12.65
C VAL A 359 -6.28 -6.18 12.47
N THR A 360 -7.55 -6.20 12.85
CA THR A 360 -8.46 -5.06 12.68
C THR A 360 -8.83 -4.46 14.03
N LEU A 361 -8.59 -3.17 14.23
CA LEU A 361 -8.94 -2.42 15.43
C LEU A 361 -10.11 -1.49 15.11
N VAL A 362 -11.25 -1.70 15.77
CA VAL A 362 -12.50 -1.06 15.39
C VAL A 362 -12.93 0.00 16.40
N ASP A 363 -13.11 1.22 15.92
CA ASP A 363 -13.84 2.30 16.55
C ASP A 363 -14.48 3.16 15.45
N VAL A 364 -15.66 2.73 14.97
CA VAL A 364 -16.32 3.29 13.79
C VAL A 364 -17.78 3.61 14.05
N PRO A 365 -18.19 4.90 14.01
CA PRO A 365 -19.58 5.29 14.24
C PRO A 365 -20.50 5.11 13.01
N GLY A 366 -19.95 4.82 11.84
CA GLY A 366 -20.72 4.66 10.60
C GLY A 366 -19.95 5.01 9.34
N PHE A 367 -20.65 5.04 8.22
CA PHE A 367 -20.21 5.69 7.00
C PHE A 367 -20.48 7.19 7.07
N LEU A 368 -19.61 8.01 6.46
CA LEU A 368 -19.79 9.46 6.39
C LEU A 368 -21.03 9.79 5.55
N PRO A 369 -22.06 10.45 6.13
CA PRO A 369 -23.24 10.83 5.38
C PRO A 369 -23.02 12.09 4.54
N GLY A 370 -23.92 12.35 3.60
CA GLY A 370 -24.00 13.59 2.85
C GLY A 370 -23.86 13.42 1.34
N THR A 371 -24.38 14.41 0.60
CA THR A 371 -24.43 14.39 -0.87
C THR A 371 -23.05 14.25 -1.51
N GLY A 372 -22.01 14.85 -0.91
CA GLY A 372 -20.65 14.71 -1.38
C GLY A 372 -20.14 13.27 -1.37
N GLN A 373 -20.53 12.47 -0.37
CA GLN A 373 -20.16 11.05 -0.30
C GLN A 373 -21.05 10.22 -1.24
N GLU A 374 -22.36 10.47 -1.25
CA GLU A 374 -23.28 9.73 -2.13
C GLU A 374 -22.94 9.94 -3.62
N TYR A 375 -22.67 11.18 -4.02
CA TYR A 375 -22.29 11.50 -5.41
C TYR A 375 -20.90 10.94 -5.80
N ASN A 376 -20.01 10.73 -4.83
CA ASN A 376 -18.73 10.06 -5.01
C ASN A 376 -18.82 8.53 -4.78
N ALA A 377 -20.03 7.98 -4.79
CA ALA A 377 -20.30 6.54 -4.74
C ALA A 377 -19.80 5.84 -3.46
N VAL A 378 -20.07 6.41 -2.29
CA VAL A 378 -19.71 5.81 -0.98
C VAL A 378 -20.22 4.37 -0.84
N ILE A 379 -21.40 4.06 -1.37
CA ILE A 379 -21.96 2.70 -1.38
C ILE A 379 -21.05 1.73 -2.14
N LEU A 380 -20.60 2.11 -3.34
CA LEU A 380 -19.69 1.31 -4.16
C LEU A 380 -18.34 1.12 -3.47
N HIS A 381 -17.77 2.20 -2.92
CA HIS A 381 -16.48 2.13 -2.23
C HIS A 381 -16.56 1.35 -0.91
N GLY A 382 -17.63 1.48 -0.15
CA GLY A 382 -17.89 0.64 1.02
C GLY A 382 -18.05 -0.84 0.66
N ALA A 383 -18.70 -1.14 -0.48
CA ALA A 383 -18.81 -2.49 -0.99
C ALA A 383 -17.45 -3.11 -1.38
N LYS A 384 -16.45 -2.30 -1.81
CA LYS A 384 -15.08 -2.79 -2.04
C LYS A 384 -14.44 -3.33 -0.77
N LEU A 385 -14.58 -2.62 0.35
CA LEU A 385 -14.03 -3.04 1.63
C LEU A 385 -14.74 -4.29 2.16
N LEU A 386 -16.06 -4.33 2.05
CA LEU A 386 -16.86 -5.50 2.38
C LEU A 386 -16.43 -6.72 1.56
N TYR A 387 -16.25 -6.54 0.25
CA TYR A 387 -15.80 -7.60 -0.65
C TYR A 387 -14.39 -8.09 -0.27
N ALA A 388 -13.45 -7.18 0.00
CA ALA A 388 -12.08 -7.51 0.36
C ALA A 388 -12.02 -8.39 1.61
N TYR A 389 -12.71 -8.03 2.69
CA TYR A 389 -12.76 -8.84 3.90
C TYR A 389 -13.53 -10.16 3.73
N GLY A 390 -14.63 -10.14 2.98
CA GLY A 390 -15.43 -11.33 2.72
C GLY A 390 -14.71 -12.38 1.85
N GLU A 391 -13.86 -11.93 0.91
CA GLU A 391 -13.07 -12.80 0.05
C GLU A 391 -11.78 -13.30 0.74
N ALA A 392 -11.22 -12.51 1.66
CA ALA A 392 -9.95 -12.81 2.30
C ALA A 392 -9.99 -14.15 3.06
N THR A 393 -8.97 -14.97 2.79
CA THR A 393 -8.79 -16.32 3.33
C THR A 393 -7.75 -16.42 4.44
N VAL A 394 -6.89 -15.40 4.58
CA VAL A 394 -5.89 -15.32 5.66
C VAL A 394 -6.54 -15.25 7.04
N PRO A 395 -5.80 -15.57 8.13
CA PRO A 395 -6.25 -15.34 9.49
C PRO A 395 -6.70 -13.89 9.72
N LYS A 396 -7.87 -13.72 10.33
CA LYS A 396 -8.48 -12.41 10.62
C LYS A 396 -8.82 -12.32 12.10
N VAL A 397 -8.13 -11.41 12.80
CA VAL A 397 -8.37 -11.12 14.23
C VAL A 397 -8.90 -9.69 14.34
N THR A 398 -10.05 -9.52 14.97
CA THR A 398 -10.71 -8.21 15.13
C THR A 398 -10.85 -7.89 16.61
N VAL A 399 -10.56 -6.66 16.99
CA VAL A 399 -10.79 -6.13 18.34
C VAL A 399 -11.63 -4.87 18.23
N THR A 400 -12.83 -4.90 18.81
CA THR A 400 -13.70 -3.72 18.90
C THR A 400 -13.40 -2.99 20.20
N LEU A 401 -12.88 -1.76 20.08
CA LEU A 401 -12.44 -0.96 21.22
C LEU A 401 -13.59 -0.13 21.80
N ARG A 402 -14.37 0.51 20.92
CA ARG A 402 -15.48 1.40 21.30
C ARG A 402 -16.63 1.25 20.31
N LYS A 403 -16.91 2.24 19.47
CA LYS A 403 -18.04 2.25 18.53
C LYS A 403 -17.89 1.23 17.42
N SER A 404 -18.98 0.55 17.09
CA SER A 404 -19.06 -0.36 15.95
C SER A 404 -20.53 -0.42 15.50
N TYR A 405 -20.95 0.55 14.65
CA TYR A 405 -22.37 0.77 14.35
C TYR A 405 -22.73 0.45 12.90
N GLY A 406 -23.90 -0.14 12.73
CA GLY A 406 -24.57 -0.32 11.45
C GLY A 406 -23.74 -1.08 10.39
N GLY A 407 -23.81 -0.62 9.16
CA GLY A 407 -23.07 -1.23 8.04
C GLY A 407 -21.55 -1.20 8.20
N SER A 408 -21.01 -0.19 8.90
CA SER A 408 -19.56 -0.11 9.15
C SER A 408 -19.06 -1.19 10.10
N HIS A 409 -19.88 -1.66 11.07
CA HIS A 409 -19.59 -2.86 11.85
C HIS A 409 -19.34 -4.06 10.95
N ILE A 410 -20.19 -4.25 9.92
CA ILE A 410 -20.09 -5.40 9.02
C ILE A 410 -18.81 -5.34 8.21
N VAL A 411 -18.50 -4.20 7.60
CA VAL A 411 -17.35 -4.06 6.69
C VAL A 411 -15.99 -4.06 7.40
N MET A 412 -15.97 -3.84 8.73
CA MET A 412 -14.74 -3.86 9.54
C MET A 412 -14.45 -5.26 10.12
N SER A 413 -14.54 -6.30 9.29
CA SER A 413 -14.15 -7.68 9.64
C SER A 413 -14.96 -8.30 10.80
N CYS A 414 -16.29 -8.18 10.76
CA CYS A 414 -17.16 -8.80 11.76
C CYS A 414 -17.13 -10.34 11.66
N LYS A 415 -17.62 -11.01 12.69
CA LYS A 415 -17.70 -12.48 12.78
C LYS A 415 -18.47 -13.09 11.61
N GLN A 416 -19.60 -12.49 11.24
CA GLN A 416 -20.49 -13.00 10.19
C GLN A 416 -19.89 -12.82 8.77
N LEU A 417 -18.92 -11.87 8.60
CA LEU A 417 -18.18 -11.70 7.35
C LEU A 417 -16.87 -12.50 7.36
N ARG A 418 -16.93 -13.73 7.87
CA ARG A 418 -15.80 -14.69 7.94
C ARG A 418 -14.63 -14.22 8.83
N GLY A 419 -14.87 -13.37 9.84
CA GLY A 419 -13.89 -13.07 10.88
C GLY A 419 -13.60 -14.31 11.73
N ASP A 420 -12.32 -14.65 11.95
CA ASP A 420 -11.94 -15.87 12.67
C ASP A 420 -12.04 -15.69 14.18
N MET A 421 -11.39 -14.66 14.71
CA MET A 421 -11.43 -14.32 16.13
C MET A 421 -11.84 -12.85 16.30
N ASN A 422 -12.95 -12.64 16.97
CA ASN A 422 -13.51 -11.32 17.24
C ASN A 422 -13.57 -11.07 18.75
N TYR A 423 -12.76 -10.13 19.23
CA TYR A 423 -12.75 -9.68 20.62
C TYR A 423 -13.41 -8.30 20.75
N ALA A 424 -13.86 -7.99 21.94
CA ALA A 424 -14.31 -6.66 22.29
C ALA A 424 -13.72 -6.22 23.64
N TRP A 425 -13.47 -4.93 23.79
CA TRP A 425 -13.18 -4.33 25.08
C TRP A 425 -14.51 -4.09 25.84
N PRO A 426 -14.49 -3.93 27.17
CA PRO A 426 -15.70 -3.60 27.94
C PRO A 426 -16.36 -2.28 27.50
N THR A 427 -15.59 -1.37 26.90
CA THR A 427 -16.03 -0.09 26.34
C THR A 427 -16.67 -0.19 24.96
N ALA A 428 -16.74 -1.40 24.38
CA ALA A 428 -17.28 -1.59 23.03
C ALA A 428 -18.80 -1.40 22.99
N GLU A 429 -19.26 -0.71 21.95
CA GLU A 429 -20.67 -0.49 21.67
C GLU A 429 -20.98 -1.08 20.29
N ILE A 430 -21.62 -2.25 20.26
CA ILE A 430 -21.94 -2.97 19.02
C ILE A 430 -23.45 -2.92 18.78
N ALA A 431 -23.91 -2.02 17.91
CA ALA A 431 -25.32 -1.75 17.69
C ALA A 431 -25.64 -1.36 16.25
N VAL A 432 -26.92 -1.28 15.92
CA VAL A 432 -27.39 -0.81 14.60
C VAL A 432 -27.05 0.65 14.39
N MET A 433 -27.18 1.47 15.44
CA MET A 433 -26.81 2.91 15.44
C MET A 433 -26.57 3.38 16.88
N GLY A 434 -25.98 4.55 17.05
CA GLY A 434 -25.79 5.15 18.36
C GLY A 434 -27.13 5.44 19.05
N ALA A 435 -27.12 5.35 20.39
CA ALA A 435 -28.32 5.38 21.21
C ALA A 435 -29.18 6.65 21.01
N ALA A 436 -28.56 7.84 20.89
CA ALA A 436 -29.27 9.09 20.67
C ALA A 436 -30.11 9.05 19.38
N GLY A 437 -29.49 8.65 18.27
CA GLY A 437 -30.20 8.51 16.99
C GLY A 437 -31.26 7.42 17.01
N ALA A 438 -31.01 6.31 17.69
CA ALA A 438 -31.97 5.23 17.84
C ALA A 438 -33.21 5.66 18.63
N ALA A 439 -33.03 6.37 19.75
CA ALA A 439 -34.11 6.90 20.55
C ALA A 439 -34.98 7.89 19.75
N GLU A 440 -34.36 8.79 19.00
CA GLU A 440 -35.10 9.71 18.14
C GLU A 440 -35.90 8.98 17.06
N VAL A 441 -35.31 8.01 16.36
CA VAL A 441 -35.99 7.26 15.30
C VAL A 441 -37.15 6.44 15.84
N LEU A 442 -36.97 5.75 16.97
CA LEU A 442 -37.97 4.85 17.53
C LEU A 442 -39.13 5.60 18.22
N TYR A 443 -38.83 6.72 18.89
CA TYR A 443 -39.76 7.36 19.83
C TYR A 443 -40.11 8.80 19.47
N ALA A 444 -39.69 9.35 18.32
CA ALA A 444 -40.01 10.74 17.92
C ALA A 444 -41.49 11.07 17.92
N ARG A 445 -42.35 10.10 17.67
CA ARG A 445 -43.82 10.29 17.67
C ARG A 445 -44.38 10.36 19.09
N GLU A 446 -43.96 9.40 19.93
CA GLU A 446 -44.41 9.33 21.34
C GLU A 446 -43.87 10.49 22.15
N ALA A 447 -42.65 10.96 21.86
CA ALA A 447 -42.07 12.11 22.54
C ALA A 447 -42.90 13.39 22.40
N LYS A 448 -43.53 13.59 21.25
CA LYS A 448 -44.40 14.76 21.01
C LYS A 448 -45.64 14.79 21.89
N GLU A 449 -46.06 13.66 22.46
CA GLU A 449 -47.22 13.52 23.33
C GLU A 449 -46.86 13.65 24.82
N GLN A 450 -45.54 13.77 25.14
CA GLN A 450 -45.03 13.88 26.50
C GLN A 450 -45.01 15.35 26.97
N ALA A 451 -45.15 15.55 28.28
CA ALA A 451 -45.01 16.86 28.90
C ALA A 451 -43.61 17.46 28.74
N ASP A 452 -42.57 16.62 28.75
CA ASP A 452 -41.17 16.96 28.46
C ASP A 452 -40.60 15.97 27.44
N PRO A 453 -40.67 16.29 26.14
CA PRO A 453 -40.15 15.44 25.08
C PRO A 453 -38.65 15.16 25.20
N ALA A 454 -37.87 16.13 25.67
CA ALA A 454 -36.40 15.99 25.77
C ALA A 454 -36.03 15.01 26.89
N ALA A 455 -36.65 15.10 28.06
CA ALA A 455 -36.44 14.17 29.15
C ALA A 455 -36.85 12.73 28.77
N PHE A 456 -37.97 12.58 28.06
CA PHE A 456 -38.46 11.29 27.58
C PHE A 456 -37.45 10.66 26.59
N ILE A 457 -36.94 11.41 25.61
CA ILE A 457 -35.91 10.91 24.66
C ILE A 457 -34.65 10.53 25.41
N ALA A 458 -34.19 11.32 26.38
CA ALA A 458 -33.00 11.00 27.18
C ALA A 458 -33.16 9.70 28.00
N GLU A 459 -34.37 9.44 28.53
CA GLU A 459 -34.69 8.17 29.20
C GLU A 459 -34.60 6.99 28.21
N LYS A 460 -35.15 7.14 27.01
CA LYS A 460 -35.13 6.11 25.95
C LYS A 460 -33.75 5.89 25.38
N GLU A 461 -32.92 6.93 25.28
CA GLU A 461 -31.51 6.81 24.92
C GLU A 461 -30.76 5.96 25.94
N LYS A 462 -30.99 6.20 27.23
CA LYS A 462 -30.38 5.38 28.30
C LYS A 462 -30.86 3.93 28.22
N GLU A 463 -32.15 3.69 28.05
CA GLU A 463 -32.71 2.35 27.88
C GLU A 463 -32.06 1.61 26.70
N TYR A 464 -31.92 2.28 25.55
CA TYR A 464 -31.26 1.72 24.35
C TYR A 464 -29.79 1.42 24.60
N THR A 465 -29.09 2.32 25.30
CA THR A 465 -27.67 2.13 25.67
C THR A 465 -27.50 0.89 26.52
N ASP A 466 -28.29 0.74 27.57
CA ASP A 466 -28.23 -0.39 28.50
C ASP A 466 -28.54 -1.72 27.79
N LEU A 467 -29.43 -1.72 26.82
CA LEU A 467 -29.81 -2.93 26.08
C LEU A 467 -28.84 -3.30 24.96
N PHE A 468 -28.35 -2.33 24.19
CA PHE A 468 -27.67 -2.61 22.91
C PHE A 468 -26.25 -2.03 22.78
N CYS A 469 -25.93 -0.89 23.42
CA CYS A 469 -24.63 -0.25 23.28
C CYS A 469 -23.62 -0.81 24.27
N ASN A 470 -23.44 -2.13 24.25
CA ASN A 470 -22.47 -2.84 25.09
C ASN A 470 -21.98 -4.12 24.36
N PRO A 471 -20.83 -4.70 24.74
CA PRO A 471 -20.32 -5.90 24.09
C PRO A 471 -21.07 -7.17 24.48
N TYR A 472 -21.72 -7.19 25.63
CA TYR A 472 -22.33 -8.41 26.19
C TYR A 472 -23.55 -8.86 25.42
N ASN A 473 -24.28 -7.92 24.81
CA ASN A 473 -25.38 -8.28 23.92
C ASN A 473 -24.89 -9.06 22.68
N ALA A 474 -23.79 -8.62 22.04
CA ALA A 474 -23.18 -9.36 20.94
C ALA A 474 -22.59 -10.69 21.39
N ALA A 475 -21.95 -10.73 22.57
CA ALA A 475 -21.40 -11.96 23.16
C ALA A 475 -22.49 -13.02 23.43
N LYS A 476 -23.65 -12.60 23.92
CA LYS A 476 -24.81 -13.48 24.19
C LYS A 476 -25.23 -14.30 22.95
N TYR A 477 -25.07 -13.72 21.76
CA TYR A 477 -25.41 -14.39 20.50
C TYR A 477 -24.21 -15.07 19.83
N GLY A 478 -23.02 -15.03 20.43
CA GLY A 478 -21.80 -15.59 19.83
C GLY A 478 -21.26 -14.76 18.65
N TYR A 479 -21.59 -13.48 18.57
CA TYR A 479 -21.12 -12.59 17.51
C TYR A 479 -19.73 -12.00 17.81
N ILE A 480 -19.25 -12.16 19.04
CA ILE A 480 -17.87 -12.00 19.44
C ILE A 480 -17.45 -13.21 20.26
N ASP A 481 -16.17 -13.53 20.24
CA ASP A 481 -15.62 -14.74 20.89
C ASP A 481 -15.33 -14.51 22.37
N ASP A 482 -14.96 -13.27 22.74
CA ASP A 482 -14.73 -12.90 24.14
C ASP A 482 -14.75 -11.39 24.35
N VAL A 483 -15.07 -10.97 25.57
CA VAL A 483 -14.84 -9.60 26.06
C VAL A 483 -13.56 -9.64 26.89
N ILE A 484 -12.53 -8.91 26.43
CA ILE A 484 -11.17 -8.99 26.98
C ILE A 484 -10.78 -7.71 27.75
N GLU A 485 -9.94 -7.85 28.76
CA GLU A 485 -9.29 -6.70 29.39
C GLU A 485 -8.40 -5.98 28.36
N PRO A 486 -8.48 -4.66 28.21
CA PRO A 486 -7.69 -3.93 27.20
C PRO A 486 -6.19 -4.20 27.29
N ARG A 487 -5.62 -4.28 28.51
CA ARG A 487 -4.20 -4.58 28.74
C ARG A 487 -3.74 -5.94 28.19
N ASN A 488 -4.65 -6.90 28.00
CA ASN A 488 -4.36 -8.24 27.48
C ASN A 488 -4.39 -8.33 25.95
N THR A 489 -4.70 -7.25 25.23
CA THR A 489 -4.98 -7.25 23.79
C THR A 489 -3.83 -7.89 22.99
N ARG A 490 -2.57 -7.51 23.27
CA ARG A 490 -1.40 -8.10 22.61
C ARG A 490 -1.37 -9.63 22.76
N PHE A 491 -1.46 -10.12 23.97
CA PHE A 491 -1.43 -11.55 24.28
C PHE A 491 -2.56 -12.31 23.56
N ARG A 492 -3.77 -11.76 23.59
CA ARG A 492 -4.95 -12.39 22.95
C ARG A 492 -4.80 -12.44 21.42
N ILE A 493 -4.26 -11.40 20.79
CA ILE A 493 -3.99 -11.39 19.34
C ILE A 493 -2.93 -12.45 18.99
N ILE A 494 -1.81 -12.51 19.73
CA ILE A 494 -0.76 -13.52 19.49
C ILE A 494 -1.32 -14.93 19.61
N ARG A 495 -2.10 -15.22 20.64
CA ARG A 495 -2.73 -16.54 20.84
C ARG A 495 -3.70 -16.90 19.71
N ALA A 496 -4.48 -15.92 19.23
CA ALA A 496 -5.36 -16.11 18.10
C ALA A 496 -4.58 -16.42 16.81
N LEU A 497 -3.53 -15.66 16.52
CA LEU A 497 -2.68 -15.90 15.35
C LEU A 497 -1.99 -17.28 15.41
N GLN A 498 -1.50 -17.69 16.57
CA GLN A 498 -0.92 -19.03 16.78
C GLN A 498 -1.94 -20.14 16.52
N GLN A 499 -3.16 -19.99 17.04
CA GLN A 499 -4.24 -20.97 16.84
C GLN A 499 -4.67 -21.04 15.37
N LEU A 500 -4.61 -19.94 14.64
CA LEU A 500 -4.99 -19.82 13.24
C LEU A 500 -3.83 -20.11 12.25
N ALA A 501 -2.64 -20.43 12.72
CA ALA A 501 -1.44 -20.60 11.89
C ALA A 501 -1.61 -21.65 10.77
N THR A 502 -2.45 -22.67 10.97
CA THR A 502 -2.72 -23.69 9.98
C THR A 502 -4.07 -23.54 9.29
N LYS A 503 -4.69 -22.36 9.39
CA LYS A 503 -5.97 -22.07 8.75
C LYS A 503 -5.91 -22.37 7.26
N LYS A 504 -6.87 -23.15 6.77
CA LYS A 504 -7.09 -23.39 5.34
C LYS A 504 -8.53 -23.03 5.00
N LEU A 505 -8.68 -22.03 4.15
CA LEU A 505 -9.96 -21.58 3.64
C LEU A 505 -9.82 -21.33 2.15
N THR A 506 -10.73 -21.85 1.36
CA THR A 506 -10.75 -21.67 -0.09
C THR A 506 -12.04 -20.97 -0.51
N ASN A 507 -11.96 -20.17 -1.54
CA ASN A 507 -13.11 -19.60 -2.22
C ASN A 507 -13.58 -20.53 -3.36
N PRO A 508 -14.86 -20.43 -3.80
CA PRO A 508 -15.31 -21.14 -4.99
C PRO A 508 -14.41 -20.83 -6.20
N ALA A 509 -14.14 -21.84 -7.02
CA ALA A 509 -13.34 -21.68 -8.23
C ALA A 509 -14.02 -20.69 -9.20
N LYS A 510 -13.24 -19.73 -9.70
CA LYS A 510 -13.68 -18.69 -10.65
C LYS A 510 -12.48 -18.19 -11.45
N LYS A 511 -12.72 -17.61 -12.63
CA LYS A 511 -11.62 -16.96 -13.40
C LYS A 511 -11.00 -15.81 -12.62
N HIS A 512 -11.83 -14.95 -12.06
CA HIS A 512 -11.51 -13.86 -11.15
C HIS A 512 -12.78 -13.38 -10.46
N GLY A 513 -12.66 -12.60 -9.40
CA GLY A 513 -13.80 -11.92 -8.78
C GLY A 513 -14.29 -10.76 -9.65
N ASN A 514 -15.62 -10.57 -9.71
CA ASN A 514 -16.21 -9.34 -10.25
C ASN A 514 -16.43 -8.36 -9.08
N ILE A 515 -15.33 -7.77 -8.63
CA ILE A 515 -15.38 -6.81 -7.53
C ILE A 515 -16.03 -5.50 -7.98
N PRO A 516 -16.68 -4.73 -7.09
CA PRO A 516 -17.14 -3.39 -7.43
C PRO A 516 -15.93 -2.48 -7.63
N LEU A 517 -15.58 -2.14 -8.88
CA LEU A 517 -14.39 -1.36 -9.23
C LEU A 517 -14.62 0.16 -9.10
#